data_320e5ed9000ca7c7db367e08466d023f
#
_entry.id   320e5ed9000ca7c7db367e08466d023f
#
_cell.length_a   1.000
_cell.length_b   1.000
_cell.length_c   1.000
_cell.angle_alpha   90.00
_cell.angle_beta   90.00
_cell.angle_gamma   90.00
#
_symmetry.space_group_name_H-M   'P 1'
#
loop_
_entity.id
_entity.type
_entity.pdbx_description
1 polymer ?
#
loop_
_entity_poly.entity_id
_entity_poly.type
_entity_poly.pdbx_seq_one_letter_code
_entity_poly.pdbx_strand_id
1 'polypeptide(L)'
;MSQNKLLSLLGIARRAGRLSLGNDPALEAMRNGQKCVILVANDLSKRTLKGVCFAAEEAHIDVLTMNETMDEIGAALGKRTGVIAVNDAGFANKMRTMCSETDNQQKNEEE
;
A
#
# COMPACT_ATOMS: atom_id res chain seq x y z
N MET A 1 13.59 15.60 -6.70
CA MET A 1 13.36 15.26 -6.45
C MET A 1 12.40 14.87 -6.15
N SER A 2 12.14 14.44 -6.31
CA SER A 2 11.20 14.10 -6.16
C SER A 2 10.86 13.75 -5.18
N GLN A 3 10.52 14.00 -4.59
CA GLN A 3 10.24 13.57 -3.65
C GLN A 3 9.21 12.82 -3.64
N ASN A 4 9.11 11.78 -3.29
CA ASN A 4 8.05 10.85 -3.22
C ASN A 4 7.43 10.92 -1.84
N LYS A 5 6.33 11.61 -1.80
CA LYS A 5 5.67 11.84 -0.52
C LYS A 5 5.13 10.55 0.06
N LEU A 6 4.65 9.66 -0.79
CA LEU A 6 4.10 8.40 -0.30
C LEU A 6 5.19 7.55 0.35
N LEU A 7 6.35 7.43 -0.29
CA LEU A 7 7.43 6.66 0.29
C LEU A 7 7.94 7.27 1.58
N SER A 8 7.97 8.61 1.65
CA SER A 8 8.36 9.28 2.89
C SER A 8 7.38 8.97 4.01
N LEU A 9 6.10 9.01 3.71
CA LEU A 9 5.09 8.71 4.70
C LEU A 9 5.16 7.26 5.15
N LEU A 10 5.42 6.36 4.20
CA LEU A 10 5.60 4.96 4.55
C LEU A 10 6.77 4.76 5.49
N GLY A 11 7.86 5.48 5.27
CA GLY A 11 9.00 5.40 6.17
C GLY A 11 8.65 5.83 7.58
N ILE A 12 7.87 6.90 7.70
CA ILE A 12 7.42 7.37 8.99
C ILE A 12 6.53 6.34 9.67
N ALA A 13 5.58 5.80 8.91
CA ALA A 13 4.65 4.81 9.45
C ALA A 13 5.38 3.55 9.89
N ARG A 14 6.42 3.16 9.14
CA ARG A 14 7.20 1.99 9.53
C ARG A 14 7.90 2.21 10.85
N ARG A 15 8.52 3.37 11.02
CA ARG A 15 9.20 3.67 12.27
C ARG A 15 8.22 3.73 13.43
N ALA A 16 6.98 4.09 13.17
CA ALA A 16 5.94 4.12 14.19
C ALA A 16 5.37 2.74 14.49
N GLY A 17 5.81 1.72 13.75
CA GLY A 17 5.31 0.36 13.97
C GLY A 17 3.92 0.13 13.42
N ARG A 18 3.53 0.89 12.40
CA ARG A 18 2.16 0.81 11.86
C ARG A 18 2.09 0.12 10.52
N LEU A 19 3.14 -0.56 10.09
CA LEU A 19 3.13 -1.26 8.82
C LEU A 19 3.37 -2.74 9.02
N SER A 20 2.70 -3.54 8.21
CA SER A 20 3.03 -4.96 8.06
C SER A 20 3.58 -5.12 6.66
N LEU A 21 4.85 -5.49 6.55
CA LEU A 21 5.53 -5.57 5.26
C LEU A 21 5.60 -7.01 4.78
N GLY A 22 5.11 -7.24 3.59
CA GLY A 22 5.16 -8.55 2.97
C GLY A 22 3.79 -9.19 2.86
N ASN A 23 3.71 -10.20 2.01
CA ASN A 23 2.43 -10.84 1.71
C ASN A 23 1.83 -11.51 2.95
N ASP A 24 2.62 -12.31 3.66
CA ASP A 24 2.10 -13.05 4.81
C ASP A 24 1.68 -12.14 5.95
N PRO A 25 2.51 -11.16 6.37
CA PRO A 25 2.06 -10.26 7.42
C PRO A 25 0.84 -9.44 7.02
N ALA A 26 0.73 -9.06 5.75
CA ALA A 26 -0.44 -8.30 5.30
C ALA A 26 -1.70 -9.15 5.36
N LEU A 27 -1.60 -10.41 4.91
CA LEU A 27 -2.75 -11.30 4.98
C LEU A 27 -3.17 -11.56 6.41
N GLU A 28 -2.19 -11.67 7.30
CA GLU A 28 -2.51 -11.88 8.70
C GLU A 28 -3.22 -10.67 9.31
N ALA A 29 -2.76 -9.47 8.95
CA ALA A 29 -3.42 -8.27 9.44
C ALA A 29 -4.88 -8.22 9.00
N MET A 30 -5.13 -8.62 7.76
CA MET A 30 -6.50 -8.65 7.25
C MET A 30 -7.34 -9.69 7.99
N ARG A 31 -6.77 -10.85 8.25
CA ARG A 31 -7.48 -11.91 8.95
C ARG A 31 -7.82 -11.54 10.38
N ASN A 32 -6.96 -10.76 11.01
CA ASN A 32 -7.18 -10.35 12.38
C ASN A 32 -8.21 -9.25 12.51
N GLY A 33 -8.79 -8.83 11.41
CA GLY A 33 -9.85 -7.82 11.44
C GLY A 33 -9.36 -6.42 11.71
N GLN A 34 -8.07 -6.18 11.53
CA GLN A 34 -7.55 -4.84 11.73
C GLN A 34 -8.03 -3.92 10.62
N LYS A 35 -8.36 -2.70 11.00
CA LYS A 35 -8.78 -1.73 10.01
C LYS A 35 -7.54 -1.17 9.35
N CYS A 36 -7.30 -1.59 8.14
CA CYS A 36 -6.11 -1.18 7.43
C CYS A 36 -6.43 -0.96 5.96
N VAL A 37 -5.46 -0.47 5.25
CA VAL A 37 -5.52 -0.39 3.80
C VAL A 37 -4.30 -1.16 3.30
N ILE A 38 -4.43 -1.76 2.14
CA ILE A 38 -3.34 -2.53 1.56
C ILE A 38 -2.77 -1.76 0.38
N LEU A 39 -1.46 -1.60 0.37
CA LEU A 39 -0.76 -0.99 -0.76
C LEU A 39 0.00 -2.07 -1.48
N VAL A 40 -0.08 -2.07 -2.81
CA VAL A 40 0.65 -3.04 -3.62
C VAL A 40 1.57 -2.33 -4.58
N ALA A 41 2.73 -2.91 -4.81
CA ALA A 41 3.71 -2.33 -5.72
C ALA A 41 3.22 -2.41 -7.16
N ASN A 42 3.69 -1.48 -7.95
CA ASN A 42 3.36 -1.40 -9.36
C ASN A 42 3.69 -2.69 -10.11
N ASP A 43 4.79 -3.33 -9.75
CA ASP A 43 5.26 -4.52 -10.44
C ASP A 43 4.99 -5.81 -9.67
N LEU A 44 4.01 -5.81 -8.79
CA LEU A 44 3.62 -7.03 -8.09
C LEU A 44 3.10 -8.04 -9.10
N SER A 45 3.44 -9.31 -8.91
CA SER A 45 2.99 -10.35 -9.84
C SER A 45 1.47 -10.46 -9.80
N LYS A 46 0.88 -10.82 -10.93
CA LYS A 46 -0.57 -10.94 -11.01
C LYS A 46 -1.11 -11.99 -10.08
N ARG A 47 -0.36 -13.07 -9.90
CA ARG A 47 -0.77 -14.14 -9.01
C ARG A 47 -0.88 -13.64 -7.57
N THR A 48 0.14 -12.94 -7.11
CA THR A 48 0.12 -12.41 -5.74
C THR A 48 -0.96 -11.37 -5.58
N LEU A 49 -1.09 -10.50 -6.58
CA LEU A 49 -2.11 -9.46 -6.54
C LEU A 49 -3.50 -10.05 -6.42
N LYS A 50 -3.76 -11.11 -7.17
CA LYS A 50 -5.06 -11.77 -7.14
C LYS A 50 -5.37 -12.29 -5.74
N GLY A 51 -4.39 -12.94 -5.11
CA GLY A 51 -4.58 -13.45 -3.75
C GLY A 51 -4.83 -12.35 -2.75
N VAL A 52 -4.09 -11.25 -2.88
CA VAL A 52 -4.26 -10.12 -1.98
C VAL A 52 -5.64 -9.50 -2.15
N CYS A 53 -6.07 -9.31 -3.39
CA CYS A 53 -7.37 -8.71 -3.66
C CYS A 53 -8.49 -9.59 -3.15
N PHE A 54 -8.36 -10.90 -3.31
CA PHE A 54 -9.37 -11.81 -2.81
C PHE A 54 -9.50 -11.70 -1.29
N ALA A 55 -8.37 -11.72 -0.59
CA ALA A 55 -8.39 -11.63 0.87
C ALA A 55 -8.93 -10.27 1.33
N ALA A 56 -8.56 -9.21 0.63
CA ALA A 56 -9.01 -7.87 0.99
C ALA A 56 -10.51 -7.72 0.79
N GLU A 57 -11.02 -8.33 -0.28
CA GLU A 57 -12.44 -8.27 -0.55
C GLU A 57 -13.22 -8.96 0.55
N GLU A 58 -12.73 -10.11 1.00
CA GLU A 58 -13.39 -10.82 2.08
C GLU A 58 -13.36 -10.05 3.38
N ALA A 59 -12.31 -9.28 3.60
CA ALA A 59 -12.16 -8.51 4.82
C ALA A 59 -12.74 -7.10 4.70
N HIS A 60 -13.25 -6.74 3.54
CA HIS A 60 -13.78 -5.40 3.26
C HIS A 60 -12.71 -4.34 3.43
N ILE A 61 -11.55 -4.59 2.87
CA ILE A 61 -10.40 -3.71 2.98
C ILE A 61 -10.01 -3.26 1.58
N ASP A 62 -9.67 -1.97 1.44
CA ASP A 62 -9.29 -1.41 0.15
C ASP A 62 -7.86 -1.78 -0.22
N VAL A 63 -7.65 -2.04 -1.51
CA VAL A 63 -6.32 -2.28 -2.05
C VAL A 63 -5.99 -1.13 -2.98
N LEU A 64 -4.87 -0.47 -2.73
CA LEU A 64 -4.43 0.66 -3.52
C LEU A 64 -3.14 0.30 -4.25
N THR A 65 -3.07 0.62 -5.53
CA THR A 65 -1.88 0.34 -6.31
C THR A 65 -0.97 1.55 -6.28
N MET A 66 0.28 1.31 -5.92
CA MET A 66 1.29 2.36 -5.89
C MET A 66 1.91 2.52 -7.28
N ASN A 67 2.51 3.67 -7.51
CA ASN A 67 3.28 3.88 -8.74
C ASN A 67 4.70 3.34 -8.59
N GLU A 68 5.10 3.00 -7.39
CA GLU A 68 6.45 2.57 -7.08
C GLU A 68 6.62 1.08 -7.28
N THR A 69 7.83 0.69 -7.66
CA THR A 69 8.19 -0.72 -7.81
C THR A 69 8.65 -1.29 -6.49
N MET A 70 8.76 -2.63 -6.44
CA MET A 70 9.28 -3.27 -5.23
C MET A 70 10.70 -2.82 -4.91
N ASP A 71 11.51 -2.55 -5.94
CA ASP A 71 12.86 -2.07 -5.70
C ASP A 71 12.86 -0.68 -5.08
N GLU A 72 11.97 0.19 -5.57
CA GLU A 72 11.87 1.53 -5.03
C GLU A 72 11.38 1.51 -3.58
N ILE A 73 10.43 0.64 -3.30
CA ILE A 73 9.95 0.47 -1.95
C ILE A 73 11.09 -0.03 -1.05
N GLY A 74 11.84 -1.00 -1.55
CA GLY A 74 12.97 -1.54 -0.79
C GLY A 74 14.01 -0.49 -0.47
N ALA A 75 14.29 0.39 -1.43
CA ALA A 75 15.27 1.44 -1.22
C ALA A 75 14.81 2.40 -0.14
N ALA A 76 13.52 2.68 -0.08
CA ALA A 76 12.97 3.64 0.89
C ALA A 76 12.80 3.02 2.28
N LEU A 77 12.36 1.78 2.35
CA LEU A 77 12.00 1.16 3.62
C LEU A 77 13.06 0.22 4.17
N GLY A 78 14.05 -0.12 3.36
CA GLY A 78 15.09 -1.03 3.80
C GLY A 78 14.72 -2.49 3.65
N LYS A 79 13.56 -2.79 3.07
CA LYS A 79 13.14 -4.15 2.84
C LYS A 79 12.30 -4.19 1.57
N ARG A 80 12.77 -4.96 0.58
CA ARG A 80 12.05 -5.10 -0.67
C ARG A 80 10.74 -5.82 -0.42
N THR A 81 9.62 -5.21 -0.78
CA THR A 81 8.32 -5.82 -0.55
C THR A 81 7.33 -5.29 -1.56
N GLY A 82 6.37 -6.10 -1.92
CA GLY A 82 5.34 -5.71 -2.87
C GLY A 82 3.97 -5.55 -2.26
N VAL A 83 3.80 -5.90 -0.99
CA VAL A 83 2.51 -5.82 -0.31
C VAL A 83 2.73 -5.21 1.06
N ILE A 84 1.98 -4.16 1.35
CA ILE A 84 2.12 -3.44 2.62
C ILE A 84 0.74 -3.24 3.22
N ALA A 85 0.56 -3.65 4.47
CA ALA A 85 -0.65 -3.33 5.21
C ALA A 85 -0.38 -2.14 6.11
N VAL A 86 -1.24 -1.14 6.05
CA VAL A 86 -1.10 0.06 6.88
C VAL A 86 -2.11 -0.08 8.01
N ASN A 87 -1.61 -0.29 9.21
CA ASN A 87 -2.42 -0.68 10.36
C ASN A 87 -2.85 0.49 11.24
N ASP A 88 -2.99 1.65 10.64
CA ASP A 88 -3.34 2.85 11.38
C ASP A 88 -4.28 3.69 10.52
N ALA A 89 -5.41 4.06 11.08
CA ALA A 89 -6.42 4.78 10.32
C ALA A 89 -5.93 6.14 9.82
N GLY A 90 -5.14 6.83 10.63
CA GLY A 90 -4.62 8.13 10.23
C GLY A 90 -3.71 8.05 9.03
N PHE A 91 -2.74 7.14 9.09
CA PHE A 91 -1.84 6.93 7.95
C PHE A 91 -2.60 6.39 6.76
N ALA A 92 -3.53 5.46 6.99
CA ALA A 92 -4.28 4.86 5.91
C ALA A 92 -5.10 5.90 5.14
N ASN A 93 -5.77 6.79 5.86
CA ASN A 93 -6.56 7.83 5.22
C ASN A 93 -5.70 8.75 4.38
N LYS A 94 -4.54 9.13 4.90
CA LYS A 94 -3.65 10.00 4.17
C LYS A 94 -3.12 9.33 2.90
N MET A 95 -2.77 8.07 3.00
CA MET A 95 -2.28 7.33 1.84
C MET A 95 -3.37 7.10 0.82
N ARG A 96 -4.58 6.85 1.28
CA ARG A 96 -5.72 6.71 0.38
C ARG A 96 -5.94 8.00 -0.40
N THR A 97 -5.84 9.13 0.25
CA THR A 97 -5.99 10.41 -0.41
C THR A 97 -4.90 10.61 -1.46
N MET A 98 -3.67 10.28 -1.14
CA MET A 98 -2.58 10.42 -2.09
C MET A 98 -2.81 9.58 -3.35
N CYS A 99 -3.26 8.35 -3.18
CA CYS A 99 -3.52 7.48 -4.32
C CYS A 99 -4.73 7.97 -5.12
N SER A 100 -5.76 8.45 -4.42
CA SER A 100 -6.94 8.97 -5.10
C SER A 100 -6.62 10.21 -5.93
N GLU A 101 -5.77 11.07 -5.40
CA GLU A 101 -5.39 12.27 -6.13
C GLU A 101 -4.70 11.91 -7.43
N THR A 102 -3.85 10.89 -7.39
CA THR A 102 -3.18 10.42 -8.59
C THR A 102 -4.20 9.90 -9.59
N ASP A 103 -5.15 9.12 -9.12
CA ASP A 103 -6.18 8.59 -10.00
C ASP A 103 -7.04 9.70 -10.58
N ASN A 104 -7.39 10.68 -9.77
CA ASN A 104 -8.20 11.78 -10.24
C ASN A 104 -7.49 12.57 -11.32
N GLN A 105 -6.20 12.75 -11.17
CA GLN A 105 -5.44 13.47 -12.19
C GLN A 105 -5.46 12.70 -13.50
N GLN A 106 -5.37 11.40 -13.43
CA GLN A 106 -5.42 10.58 -14.63
C GLN A 106 -6.77 10.69 -15.32
N LYS A 107 -7.83 10.69 -14.54
CA LYS A 107 -9.16 10.80 -15.10
C LYS A 107 -9.35 12.14 -15.79
N ASN A 108 -8.85 13.19 -15.17
CA ASN A 108 -8.96 14.51 -15.76
C ASN A 108 -8.28 14.57 -17.11
N GLU A 109 -7.14 13.92 -17.22
CA GLU A 109 -6.40 13.93 -18.46
C GLU A 109 -7.17 13.21 -19.56
N GLU A 110 -7.89 12.20 -19.21
CA GLU A 110 -8.64 11.43 -20.18
C GLU A 110 -9.82 12.22 -20.74
N GLU A 111 -10.35 13.12 -19.96
CA GLU A 111 -11.47 13.92 -20.41
C GLU A 111 -11.02 15.10 -21.25
#